data_7711f94c6f423ddd8017da4b9a035792
#
_entry.id   7711f94c6f423ddd8017da4b9a035792
#
_cell.length_a   1.000
_cell.length_b   1.000
_cell.length_c   1.000
_cell.angle_alpha   90.00
_cell.angle_beta   90.00
_cell.angle_gamma   90.00
#
_symmetry.space_group_name_H-M   'P 1'
#
loop_
_entity.id
_entity.type
_entity.pdbx_description
1 polymer ?
#
loop_
_entity_poly.entity_id
_entity_poly.type
_entity_poly.pdbx_seq_one_letter_code
_entity_poly.pdbx_strand_id
1 'polypeptide(L)'
;MSPVSPNYARDRLVYAYMTTARDNRIVRFRLGGRPRAIVTGIRRGVIHNGGRIAFGPDGKLYAGVGETGDTGLAQNRRSQNGKILRMNPNGSVPSDNPFKGSRVWSWGHRNVQGLAWDSANRLWATEFGQDRFDEVNLIRKGRNYGWPIVEGVGSTQGGRFVNPLITWPTSQASPSGDAIVGNTLYVAALQGQCLFRIPIEGTRLGAPTRLLAGRFGRLRTVARAPDGSLWVMTSNRDGRGQPRQGDDRIIRVAI
;
A
#
# COMPACT_ATOMS: atom_id res chain seq x y z
N MET A 1 -4.32 -5.30 6.78
CA MET A 1 -3.97 -5.48 8.21
C MET A 1 -3.80 -4.13 8.86
N SER A 2 -4.31 -3.96 10.05
CA SER A 2 -4.02 -2.76 10.85
C SER A 2 -2.67 -2.97 11.54
N PRO A 3 -1.69 -2.07 11.36
CA PRO A 3 -0.41 -2.24 12.01
C PRO A 3 -0.54 -2.02 13.51
N VAL A 4 0.19 -2.81 14.27
CA VAL A 4 0.42 -2.55 15.69
C VAL A 4 1.57 -1.55 15.85
N SER A 5 1.59 -0.83 16.97
CA SER A 5 2.70 0.04 17.33
C SER A 5 4.02 -0.73 17.33
N PRO A 6 5.14 -0.13 16.88
CA PRO A 6 6.46 -0.71 17.11
C PRO A 6 6.78 -0.94 18.59
N ASN A 7 6.10 -0.22 19.49
CA ASN A 7 6.21 -0.35 20.94
C ASN A 7 4.99 -1.08 21.56
N TYR A 8 4.32 -1.95 20.80
CA TYR A 8 3.07 -2.58 21.22
C TYR A 8 3.14 -3.29 22.58
N ALA A 9 4.26 -3.89 22.91
CA ALA A 9 4.47 -4.51 24.23
C ALA A 9 4.25 -3.53 25.40
N ARG A 10 4.53 -2.24 25.19
CA ARG A 10 4.42 -1.17 26.21
C ARG A 10 3.10 -0.40 26.10
N ASP A 11 2.72 0.03 24.89
CA ASP A 11 1.62 0.97 24.67
C ASP A 11 0.30 0.31 24.28
N ARG A 12 0.35 -0.94 23.78
CA ARG A 12 -0.81 -1.74 23.33
C ARG A 12 -1.62 -1.05 22.22
N LEU A 13 -0.98 -0.14 21.45
CA LEU A 13 -1.65 0.62 20.42
C LEU A 13 -1.74 -0.14 19.09
N VAL A 14 -2.92 -0.10 18.51
CA VAL A 14 -3.24 -0.54 17.15
C VAL A 14 -3.65 0.67 16.33
N TYR A 15 -3.32 0.66 15.05
CA TYR A 15 -3.63 1.74 14.11
C TYR A 15 -4.57 1.24 13.03
N ALA A 16 -5.50 2.08 12.60
CA ALA A 16 -6.38 1.78 11.49
C ALA A 16 -6.61 3.00 10.61
N TYR A 17 -6.70 2.77 9.32
CA TYR A 17 -7.24 3.71 8.35
C TYR A 17 -8.70 3.36 8.12
N MET A 18 -9.58 4.33 8.18
CA MET A 18 -11.01 4.11 8.02
C MET A 18 -11.67 5.23 7.23
N THR A 19 -12.69 4.87 6.47
CA THR A 19 -13.58 5.81 5.79
C THR A 19 -14.82 6.04 6.65
N THR A 20 -15.13 7.30 6.92
CA THR A 20 -16.32 7.73 7.64
C THR A 20 -17.29 8.44 6.69
N ALA A 21 -18.43 8.88 7.18
CA ALA A 21 -19.36 9.70 6.39
C ALA A 21 -18.75 11.05 5.97
N ARG A 22 -17.73 11.55 6.69
CA ARG A 22 -17.13 12.88 6.47
C ARG A 22 -15.82 12.84 5.69
N ASP A 23 -14.92 11.89 6.06
CA ASP A 23 -13.54 11.84 5.57
C ASP A 23 -12.95 10.44 5.68
N ASN A 24 -11.80 10.25 5.05
CA ASN A 24 -10.86 9.20 5.42
C ASN A 24 -9.99 9.70 6.56
N ARG A 25 -9.69 8.82 7.53
CA ARG A 25 -8.90 9.18 8.70
C ARG A 25 -8.04 8.03 9.20
N ILE A 26 -6.99 8.40 9.92
CA ILE A 26 -6.16 7.43 10.64
C ILE A 26 -6.47 7.57 12.13
N VAL A 27 -6.75 6.44 12.75
CA VAL A 27 -7.05 6.36 14.18
C VAL A 27 -6.04 5.45 14.87
N ARG A 28 -5.87 5.62 16.18
CA ARG A 28 -5.16 4.67 17.04
C ARG A 28 -6.02 4.35 18.26
N PHE A 29 -5.90 3.14 18.76
CA PHE A 29 -6.67 2.66 19.91
C PHE A 29 -5.99 1.45 20.55
N ARG A 30 -6.37 1.11 21.77
CA ARG A 30 -6.13 -0.20 22.38
C ARG A 30 -7.29 -1.13 22.04
N LEU A 31 -7.06 -2.43 21.92
CA LEU A 31 -8.15 -3.39 21.69
C LEU A 31 -9.19 -3.25 22.82
N GLY A 32 -10.47 -3.18 22.45
CA GLY A 32 -11.57 -2.87 23.37
C GLY A 32 -11.76 -1.40 23.73
N GLY A 33 -10.79 -0.52 23.37
CA GLY A 33 -10.85 0.90 23.67
C GLY A 33 -11.44 1.76 22.52
N ARG A 34 -11.78 3.01 22.84
CA ARG A 34 -12.32 3.95 21.85
C ARG A 34 -11.22 4.43 20.88
N PRO A 35 -11.47 4.41 19.55
CA PRO A 35 -10.55 4.95 18.57
C PRO A 35 -10.37 6.47 18.72
N ARG A 36 -9.11 6.91 18.74
CA ARG A 36 -8.73 8.34 18.71
C ARG A 36 -8.15 8.68 17.35
N ALA A 37 -8.73 9.65 16.66
CA ALA A 37 -8.20 10.14 15.40
C ALA A 37 -6.86 10.86 15.61
N ILE A 38 -5.88 10.53 14.77
CA ILE A 38 -4.55 11.16 14.73
C ILE A 38 -4.33 11.94 13.42
N VAL A 39 -5.06 11.57 12.37
CA VAL A 39 -5.17 12.32 11.11
C VAL A 39 -6.62 12.32 10.69
N THR A 40 -7.14 13.48 10.29
CA THR A 40 -8.50 13.69 9.78
C THR A 40 -8.46 14.53 8.52
N GLY A 41 -9.59 14.69 7.82
CA GLY A 41 -9.72 15.57 6.68
C GLY A 41 -9.04 15.08 5.41
N ILE A 42 -8.68 13.78 5.31
CA ILE A 42 -8.31 13.19 4.04
C ILE A 42 -9.62 13.01 3.25
N ARG A 43 -9.70 13.64 2.08
CA ARG A 43 -10.92 13.56 1.24
C ARG A 43 -11.26 12.10 0.94
N ARG A 44 -12.51 11.72 1.13
CA ARG A 44 -13.07 10.43 0.75
C ARG A 44 -13.72 10.48 -0.62
N GLY A 45 -13.80 9.35 -1.30
CA GLY A 45 -14.55 9.16 -2.54
C GLY A 45 -15.36 7.88 -2.51
N VAL A 46 -16.10 7.63 -3.58
CA VAL A 46 -16.79 6.37 -3.82
C VAL A 46 -15.77 5.26 -4.13
N ILE A 47 -14.66 5.65 -4.77
CA ILE A 47 -13.54 4.77 -5.15
C ILE A 47 -12.21 5.34 -4.64
N HIS A 48 -11.13 4.58 -4.76
CA HIS A 48 -9.74 4.98 -4.53
C HIS A 48 -9.50 5.70 -3.19
N ASN A 49 -10.03 5.14 -2.12
CA ASN A 49 -9.80 5.69 -0.78
C ASN A 49 -8.41 5.35 -0.22
N GLY A 50 -7.70 4.41 -0.84
CA GLY A 50 -6.44 3.91 -0.31
C GLY A 50 -6.64 3.07 0.95
N GLY A 51 -5.80 3.28 1.95
CA GLY A 51 -5.99 2.70 3.29
C GLY A 51 -4.92 1.72 3.72
N ARG A 52 -3.89 1.45 2.90
CA ARG A 52 -2.73 0.72 3.38
C ARG A 52 -1.93 1.59 4.33
N ILE A 53 -1.74 1.14 5.56
CA ILE A 53 -0.86 1.77 6.53
C ILE A 53 0.14 0.76 7.08
N ALA A 54 1.37 1.21 7.31
CA ALA A 54 2.44 0.39 7.86
C ALA A 54 3.47 1.26 8.59
N PHE A 55 4.13 0.70 9.60
CA PHE A 55 5.29 1.34 10.20
C PHE A 55 6.55 1.03 9.39
N GLY A 56 7.30 2.07 9.07
CA GLY A 56 8.62 1.93 8.49
C GLY A 56 9.70 1.60 9.52
N PRO A 57 10.89 1.19 9.08
CA PRO A 57 12.03 0.90 9.97
C PRO A 57 12.50 2.12 10.75
N ASP A 58 12.14 3.33 10.32
CA ASP A 58 12.38 4.60 11.00
C ASP A 58 11.35 4.91 12.12
N GLY A 59 10.47 3.97 12.44
CA GLY A 59 9.41 4.11 13.44
C GLY A 59 8.30 5.09 13.08
N LYS A 60 8.26 5.58 11.83
CA LYS A 60 7.18 6.45 11.35
C LYS A 60 6.05 5.63 10.74
N LEU A 61 4.84 6.15 10.84
CA LEU A 61 3.66 5.58 10.18
C LEU A 61 3.55 6.11 8.76
N TYR A 62 3.46 5.21 7.80
CA TYR A 62 3.20 5.53 6.40
C TYR A 62 1.78 5.15 6.02
N ALA A 63 1.19 5.90 5.10
CA ALA A 63 -0.16 5.66 4.60
C ALA A 63 -0.23 5.88 3.09
N GLY A 64 -0.68 4.85 2.36
CA GLY A 64 -1.07 4.97 0.96
C GLY A 64 -2.49 5.53 0.85
N VAL A 65 -2.64 6.67 0.21
CA VAL A 65 -3.90 7.38 0.06
C VAL A 65 -4.23 7.54 -1.42
N GLY A 66 -5.41 7.07 -1.81
CA GLY A 66 -5.91 7.19 -3.18
C GLY A 66 -6.39 8.60 -3.52
N GLU A 67 -6.53 8.87 -4.81
CA GLU A 67 -6.95 10.18 -5.35
C GLU A 67 -8.48 10.37 -5.35
N THR A 68 -9.24 9.33 -4.97
CA THR A 68 -10.71 9.37 -4.78
C THR A 68 -11.55 9.62 -6.03
N GLY A 69 -11.01 9.35 -7.23
CA GLY A 69 -11.63 9.61 -8.53
C GLY A 69 -11.39 11.04 -9.06
N ASP A 70 -10.74 11.89 -8.27
CA ASP A 70 -10.29 13.23 -8.70
C ASP A 70 -8.79 13.19 -8.98
N THR A 71 -8.44 12.87 -10.22
CA THR A 71 -7.05 12.63 -10.63
C THR A 71 -6.13 13.83 -10.41
N GLY A 72 -6.67 15.06 -10.45
CA GLY A 72 -5.93 16.29 -10.21
C GLY A 72 -5.32 16.37 -8.80
N LEU A 73 -5.95 15.70 -7.82
CA LEU A 73 -5.44 15.65 -6.45
C LEU A 73 -4.05 14.98 -6.37
N ALA A 74 -3.77 14.02 -7.25
CA ALA A 74 -2.49 13.32 -7.25
C ALA A 74 -1.31 14.27 -7.51
N GLN A 75 -1.48 15.27 -8.39
CA GLN A 75 -0.46 16.27 -8.71
C GLN A 75 -0.49 17.51 -7.80
N ASN A 76 -1.53 17.68 -7.00
CA ASN A 76 -1.62 18.77 -6.04
C ASN A 76 -0.91 18.42 -4.71
N ARG A 77 0.28 18.97 -4.47
CA ARG A 77 1.06 18.72 -3.24
C ARG A 77 0.42 19.24 -1.95
N ARG A 78 -0.59 20.12 -2.03
CA ARG A 78 -1.35 20.57 -0.85
C ARG A 78 -2.42 19.55 -0.44
N SER A 79 -2.82 18.63 -1.33
CA SER A 79 -3.73 17.54 -1.03
C SER A 79 -2.99 16.37 -0.38
N GLN A 80 -3.67 15.67 0.53
CA GLN A 80 -3.21 14.40 1.07
C GLN A 80 -3.60 13.19 0.18
N ASN A 81 -4.46 13.40 -0.82
CA ASN A 81 -4.95 12.36 -1.73
C ASN A 81 -4.00 12.12 -2.91
N GLY A 82 -3.89 10.86 -3.36
CA GLY A 82 -2.95 10.47 -4.40
C GLY A 82 -1.49 10.55 -3.91
N LYS A 83 -1.24 10.10 -2.68
CA LYS A 83 0.04 10.25 -1.97
C LYS A 83 0.41 9.00 -1.19
N ILE A 84 1.70 8.86 -0.94
CA ILE A 84 2.15 8.17 0.28
C ILE A 84 2.44 9.25 1.31
N LEU A 85 1.79 9.16 2.46
CA LEU A 85 2.01 10.05 3.60
C LEU A 85 2.98 9.40 4.58
N ARG A 86 3.77 10.22 5.31
CA ARG A 86 4.63 9.80 6.41
C ARG A 86 4.43 10.71 7.61
N MET A 87 4.23 10.12 8.78
CA MET A 87 3.92 10.84 10.01
C MET A 87 4.50 10.18 11.25
N ASN A 88 4.64 10.94 12.33
CA ASN A 88 4.93 10.37 13.64
C ASN A 88 3.75 9.48 14.13
N PRO A 89 3.96 8.55 15.08
CA PRO A 89 2.89 7.70 15.61
C PRO A 89 1.70 8.44 16.25
N ASN A 90 1.85 9.72 16.56
CA ASN A 90 0.78 10.59 17.04
C ASN A 90 0.08 11.39 15.94
N GLY A 91 0.47 11.22 14.67
CA GLY A 91 -0.08 11.92 13.51
C GLY A 91 0.59 13.25 13.19
N SER A 92 1.54 13.74 14.00
CA SER A 92 2.29 14.97 13.71
C SER A 92 3.23 14.80 12.50
N VAL A 93 3.61 15.92 11.89
CA VAL A 93 4.52 15.93 10.75
C VAL A 93 5.97 15.78 11.24
N PRO A 94 6.74 14.79 10.74
CA PRO A 94 8.17 14.72 10.99
C PRO A 94 8.92 15.91 10.38
N SER A 95 9.93 16.42 11.10
CA SER A 95 10.74 17.56 10.63
C SER A 95 11.57 17.25 9.38
N ASP A 96 11.90 15.98 9.19
CA ASP A 96 12.70 15.45 8.09
C ASP A 96 11.88 15.01 6.86
N ASN A 97 10.58 15.32 6.82
CA ASN A 97 9.76 15.11 5.62
C ASN A 97 10.23 15.99 4.46
N PRO A 98 10.04 15.56 3.18
CA PRO A 98 10.55 16.30 2.02
C PRO A 98 9.95 17.70 1.85
N PHE A 99 8.72 17.91 2.38
CA PHE A 99 8.01 19.18 2.27
C PHE A 99 7.68 19.68 3.67
N LYS A 100 8.21 20.85 4.02
CA LYS A 100 8.04 21.46 5.36
C LYS A 100 6.56 21.57 5.74
N GLY A 101 6.22 21.08 6.92
CA GLY A 101 4.85 21.11 7.44
C GLY A 101 3.87 20.15 6.77
N SER A 102 4.32 19.28 5.85
CA SER A 102 3.48 18.36 5.12
C SER A 102 3.77 16.89 5.47
N ARG A 103 2.72 16.07 5.52
CA ARG A 103 2.85 14.61 5.65
C ARG A 103 3.22 13.92 4.33
N VAL A 104 3.20 14.62 3.20
CA VAL A 104 3.49 14.03 1.89
C VAL A 104 4.93 13.52 1.85
N TRP A 105 5.08 12.21 1.60
CA TRP A 105 6.36 11.55 1.39
C TRP A 105 6.69 11.41 -0.10
N SER A 106 5.72 10.92 -0.88
CA SER A 106 5.73 10.88 -2.35
C SER A 106 4.36 11.23 -2.90
N TRP A 107 4.27 11.57 -4.16
CA TRP A 107 3.07 12.09 -4.80
C TRP A 107 2.92 11.61 -6.25
N GLY A 108 1.79 11.96 -6.88
CA GLY A 108 1.49 11.46 -8.21
C GLY A 108 1.11 9.98 -8.23
N HIS A 109 0.39 9.54 -7.19
CA HIS A 109 -0.15 8.19 -7.05
C HIS A 109 -1.65 8.17 -7.34
N ARG A 110 -2.13 7.05 -7.88
CA ARG A 110 -3.57 6.82 -8.09
C ARG A 110 -4.22 6.16 -6.87
N ASN A 111 -3.80 4.96 -6.53
CA ASN A 111 -4.41 4.20 -5.44
C ASN A 111 -3.45 3.14 -4.87
N VAL A 112 -2.56 3.56 -4.02
CA VAL A 112 -1.56 2.71 -3.36
C VAL A 112 -2.22 1.68 -2.46
N GLN A 113 -1.87 0.39 -2.62
CA GLN A 113 -2.50 -0.73 -1.94
C GLN A 113 -1.53 -1.59 -1.09
N GLY A 114 -0.24 -1.50 -1.33
CA GLY A 114 0.81 -2.19 -0.60
C GLY A 114 1.92 -1.26 -0.17
N LEU A 115 2.56 -1.54 0.97
CA LEU A 115 3.73 -0.85 1.50
C LEU A 115 4.62 -1.86 2.24
N ALA A 116 5.82 -2.12 1.73
CA ALA A 116 6.78 -3.02 2.37
C ALA A 116 8.21 -2.45 2.30
N TRP A 117 9.04 -2.81 3.27
CA TRP A 117 10.44 -2.40 3.32
C TRP A 117 11.35 -3.61 3.20
N ASP A 118 12.40 -3.46 2.41
CA ASP A 118 13.46 -4.45 2.33
C ASP A 118 14.55 -4.25 3.40
N SER A 119 15.54 -5.14 3.44
CA SER A 119 16.62 -5.10 4.41
C SER A 119 17.54 -3.87 4.30
N ALA A 120 17.51 -3.16 3.17
CA ALA A 120 18.20 -1.89 2.97
C ALA A 120 17.31 -0.68 3.30
N ASN A 121 16.16 -0.88 3.97
CA ASN A 121 15.18 0.13 4.35
C ASN A 121 14.56 0.87 3.16
N ARG A 122 14.53 0.28 1.97
CA ARG A 122 13.88 0.85 0.79
C ARG A 122 12.40 0.50 0.82
N LEU A 123 11.56 1.50 0.58
CA LEU A 123 10.10 1.34 0.54
C LEU A 123 9.67 0.90 -0.86
N TRP A 124 8.96 -0.22 -0.91
CA TRP A 124 8.28 -0.74 -2.08
C TRP A 124 6.77 -0.53 -1.93
N ALA A 125 6.10 -0.22 -3.02
CA ALA A 125 4.66 -0.03 -3.02
C ALA A 125 4.02 -0.67 -4.25
N THR A 126 2.82 -1.19 -4.05
CA THR A 126 1.95 -1.68 -5.12
C THR A 126 0.81 -0.69 -5.35
N GLU A 127 0.38 -0.55 -6.58
CA GLU A 127 -0.61 0.44 -6.96
C GLU A 127 -1.55 -0.07 -8.05
N PHE A 128 -2.84 0.25 -7.92
CA PHE A 128 -3.83 -0.01 -8.97
C PHE A 128 -3.76 1.07 -10.05
N GLY A 129 -3.60 0.64 -11.29
CA GLY A 129 -3.75 1.46 -12.46
C GLY A 129 -5.21 1.83 -12.79
N GLN A 130 -5.39 2.63 -13.83
CA GLN A 130 -6.71 3.01 -14.33
C GLN A 130 -7.24 1.97 -15.30
N ASP A 131 -6.65 1.94 -16.50
CA ASP A 131 -7.14 1.12 -17.60
C ASP A 131 -6.03 0.28 -18.22
N ARG A 132 -4.78 0.70 -18.07
CA ARG A 132 -3.64 0.10 -18.77
C ARG A 132 -2.75 -0.72 -17.85
N PHE A 133 -2.22 -0.13 -16.79
CA PHE A 133 -1.13 -0.73 -16.04
C PHE A 133 -1.26 -0.57 -14.53
N ASP A 134 -1.31 -1.72 -13.84
CA ASP A 134 -0.99 -1.83 -12.42
C ASP A 134 0.54 -1.78 -12.22
N GLU A 135 1.01 -1.38 -11.02
CA GLU A 135 2.42 -1.03 -10.81
C GLU A 135 3.03 -1.61 -9.55
N VAL A 136 4.34 -1.87 -9.62
CA VAL A 136 5.23 -1.95 -8.45
C VAL A 136 6.27 -0.84 -8.54
N ASN A 137 6.33 -0.05 -7.50
CA ASN A 137 7.17 1.13 -7.41
C ASN A 137 8.22 1.02 -6.30
N LEU A 138 9.46 1.44 -6.57
CA LEU A 138 10.45 1.76 -5.54
C LEU A 138 10.27 3.21 -5.11
N ILE A 139 9.79 3.41 -3.89
CA ILE A 139 9.39 4.73 -3.40
C ILE A 139 10.59 5.52 -2.87
N ARG A 140 10.77 6.71 -3.40
CA ARG A 140 11.81 7.66 -3.01
C ARG A 140 11.21 8.93 -2.43
N LYS A 141 11.83 9.43 -1.38
CA LYS A 141 11.48 10.68 -0.69
C LYS A 141 11.29 11.85 -1.67
N GLY A 142 10.14 12.52 -1.63
CA GLY A 142 9.85 13.73 -2.39
C GLY A 142 9.56 13.53 -3.88
N ARG A 143 9.59 12.30 -4.39
CA ARG A 143 9.46 12.03 -5.82
C ARG A 143 8.00 11.96 -6.27
N ASN A 144 7.80 12.28 -7.56
CA ASN A 144 6.52 12.23 -8.27
C ASN A 144 6.45 10.96 -9.13
N TYR A 145 5.36 10.19 -9.01
CA TYR A 145 5.14 8.92 -9.73
C TYR A 145 4.24 9.06 -10.96
N GLY A 146 3.92 10.30 -11.35
CA GLY A 146 3.42 10.67 -12.67
C GLY A 146 1.91 10.67 -12.82
N TRP A 147 1.14 9.92 -12.04
CA TRP A 147 -0.31 9.88 -12.19
C TRP A 147 -0.95 11.28 -12.04
N PRO A 148 -1.90 11.69 -12.91
CA PRO A 148 -2.49 10.99 -14.07
C PRO A 148 -1.77 11.28 -15.39
N ILE A 149 -0.65 11.99 -15.39
CA ILE A 149 0.05 12.41 -16.60
C ILE A 149 0.72 11.22 -17.28
N VAL A 150 1.21 10.27 -16.46
CA VAL A 150 1.80 9.00 -16.92
C VAL A 150 1.14 7.87 -16.13
N GLU A 151 0.76 6.80 -16.82
CA GLU A 151 0.33 5.52 -16.27
C GLU A 151 1.27 4.42 -16.77
N GLY A 152 1.89 3.69 -15.87
CA GLY A 152 2.91 2.70 -16.20
C GLY A 152 4.23 3.33 -16.61
N VAL A 153 5.00 2.62 -17.44
CA VAL A 153 6.27 3.11 -17.98
C VAL A 153 6.00 4.12 -19.09
N GLY A 154 6.53 5.32 -18.96
CA GLY A 154 6.36 6.38 -19.92
C GLY A 154 7.45 7.45 -19.83
N SER A 155 7.20 8.61 -20.45
CA SER A 155 8.13 9.73 -20.41
C SER A 155 8.33 10.24 -18.99
N THR A 156 9.56 10.25 -18.52
CA THR A 156 9.93 10.82 -17.22
C THR A 156 9.95 12.36 -17.22
N GLN A 157 9.73 12.99 -18.36
CA GLN A 157 9.81 14.45 -18.55
C GLN A 157 11.09 15.03 -17.91
N GLY A 158 12.25 14.51 -18.33
CA GLY A 158 13.55 14.98 -17.81
C GLY A 158 13.81 14.63 -16.35
N GLY A 159 13.22 13.51 -15.83
CA GLY A 159 13.39 13.08 -14.45
C GLY A 159 12.39 13.69 -13.45
N ARG A 160 11.38 14.41 -13.96
CA ARG A 160 10.25 14.91 -13.16
C ARG A 160 9.44 13.77 -12.55
N PHE A 161 9.23 12.69 -13.33
CA PHE A 161 8.49 11.51 -12.91
C PHE A 161 9.42 10.32 -12.71
N VAL A 162 9.00 9.39 -11.85
CA VAL A 162 9.64 8.10 -11.60
C VAL A 162 8.77 7.01 -12.22
N ASN A 163 9.34 6.22 -13.11
CA ASN A 163 8.65 5.07 -13.68
C ASN A 163 8.59 3.91 -12.70
N PRO A 164 7.52 3.07 -12.76
CA PRO A 164 7.45 1.82 -12.03
C PRO A 164 8.52 0.84 -12.52
N LEU A 165 8.84 -0.14 -11.67
CA LEU A 165 9.81 -1.19 -11.99
C LEU A 165 9.16 -2.44 -12.60
N ILE A 166 7.90 -2.69 -12.26
CA ILE A 166 7.06 -3.70 -12.88
C ILE A 166 5.72 -3.08 -13.21
N THR A 167 5.18 -3.45 -14.35
CA THR A 167 3.82 -3.16 -14.76
C THR A 167 3.11 -4.43 -15.20
N TRP A 168 1.82 -4.51 -14.96
CA TRP A 168 0.92 -5.53 -15.49
C TRP A 168 -0.30 -4.87 -16.12
N PRO A 169 -0.87 -5.43 -17.18
CA PRO A 169 -2.22 -5.04 -17.60
C PRO A 169 -3.19 -5.15 -16.40
N THR A 170 -4.09 -4.17 -16.24
CA THR A 170 -5.03 -4.13 -15.09
C THR A 170 -5.92 -5.37 -15.01
N SER A 171 -6.14 -6.07 -16.14
CA SER A 171 -6.85 -7.34 -16.20
C SER A 171 -6.08 -8.54 -15.62
N GLN A 172 -4.77 -8.39 -15.34
CA GLN A 172 -3.90 -9.52 -14.98
C GLN A 172 -3.46 -9.51 -13.51
N ALA A 173 -3.52 -8.38 -12.80
CA ALA A 173 -2.97 -8.30 -11.46
C ALA A 173 -3.92 -7.74 -10.41
N SER A 174 -4.25 -6.46 -10.42
CA SER A 174 -4.79 -5.72 -9.29
C SER A 174 -3.96 -5.99 -8.03
N PRO A 175 -2.66 -5.56 -8.01
CA PRO A 175 -1.72 -5.84 -6.94
C PRO A 175 -2.14 -5.10 -5.67
N SER A 176 -2.40 -5.83 -4.61
CA SER A 176 -2.92 -5.27 -3.37
C SER A 176 -1.85 -5.29 -2.28
N GLY A 177 -2.07 -5.97 -1.14
CA GLY A 177 -1.06 -5.98 -0.08
C GLY A 177 0.21 -6.69 -0.50
N ASP A 178 1.33 -6.19 0.02
CA ASP A 178 2.65 -6.73 -0.21
C ASP A 178 3.39 -7.03 1.11
N ALA A 179 4.39 -7.89 1.03
CA ALA A 179 5.31 -8.20 2.12
C ALA A 179 6.67 -8.61 1.56
N ILE A 180 7.74 -8.36 2.31
CA ILE A 180 9.09 -8.79 1.94
C ILE A 180 9.61 -9.79 2.97
N VAL A 181 10.13 -10.90 2.47
CA VAL A 181 10.87 -11.91 3.26
C VAL A 181 12.19 -12.21 2.56
N GLY A 182 13.30 -12.01 3.28
CA GLY A 182 14.62 -12.03 2.67
C GLY A 182 14.73 -11.02 1.53
N ASN A 183 15.16 -11.48 0.37
CA ASN A 183 15.27 -10.67 -0.85
C ASN A 183 14.10 -10.95 -1.82
N THR A 184 12.92 -11.21 -1.31
CA THR A 184 11.74 -11.50 -2.13
C THR A 184 10.57 -10.65 -1.74
N LEU A 185 10.00 -9.93 -2.70
CA LEU A 185 8.74 -9.22 -2.59
C LEU A 185 7.59 -10.18 -2.97
N TYR A 186 6.63 -10.33 -2.08
CA TYR A 186 5.40 -11.07 -2.30
C TYR A 186 4.25 -10.08 -2.44
N VAL A 187 3.45 -10.22 -3.50
CA VAL A 187 2.32 -9.32 -3.81
C VAL A 187 1.06 -10.13 -3.97
N ALA A 188 0.07 -9.87 -3.12
CA ALA A 188 -1.25 -10.46 -3.23
C ALA A 188 -2.04 -9.78 -4.36
N ALA A 189 -2.55 -10.55 -5.31
CA ALA A 189 -3.25 -10.05 -6.49
C ALA A 189 -4.73 -10.42 -6.47
N LEU A 190 -5.59 -9.41 -6.62
CA LEU A 190 -7.05 -9.60 -6.62
C LEU A 190 -7.55 -10.15 -7.95
N GLN A 191 -7.30 -9.42 -9.04
CA GLN A 191 -7.73 -9.84 -10.39
C GLN A 191 -6.89 -11.02 -10.88
N GLY A 192 -5.59 -11.00 -10.58
CA GLY A 192 -4.68 -12.09 -10.93
C GLY A 192 -4.92 -13.39 -10.16
N GLN A 193 -5.67 -13.34 -9.05
CA GLN A 193 -6.00 -14.49 -8.19
C GLN A 193 -4.76 -15.33 -7.84
N CYS A 194 -3.67 -14.67 -7.50
CA CYS A 194 -2.39 -15.30 -7.19
C CYS A 194 -1.59 -14.51 -6.17
N LEU A 195 -0.56 -15.11 -5.66
CA LEU A 195 0.50 -14.45 -4.93
C LEU A 195 1.71 -14.36 -5.88
N PHE A 196 2.07 -13.15 -6.30
CA PHE A 196 3.31 -12.95 -7.03
C PHE A 196 4.50 -13.08 -6.08
N ARG A 197 5.54 -13.80 -6.53
CA ARG A 197 6.85 -13.90 -5.90
C ARG A 197 7.84 -13.21 -6.83
N ILE A 198 8.54 -12.19 -6.34
CA ILE A 198 9.38 -11.29 -7.15
C ILE A 198 10.73 -11.13 -6.47
N PRO A 199 11.85 -11.59 -7.07
CA PRO A 199 13.18 -11.38 -6.52
C PRO A 199 13.52 -9.87 -6.46
N ILE A 200 14.18 -9.45 -5.38
CA ILE A 200 14.72 -8.09 -5.22
C ILE A 200 16.22 -8.15 -5.47
N GLU A 201 16.68 -7.41 -6.47
CA GLU A 201 18.07 -7.35 -6.92
C GLU A 201 18.62 -5.92 -6.76
N GLY A 202 18.94 -5.54 -5.53
CA GLY A 202 19.29 -4.16 -5.22
C GLY A 202 18.07 -3.23 -5.43
N THR A 203 18.15 -2.28 -6.35
CA THR A 203 17.06 -1.37 -6.70
C THR A 203 16.23 -1.84 -7.90
N ARG A 204 16.46 -3.08 -8.38
CA ARG A 204 15.71 -3.71 -9.49
C ARG A 204 14.87 -4.85 -8.96
N LEU A 205 13.96 -5.31 -9.78
CA LEU A 205 13.13 -6.49 -9.53
C LEU A 205 13.37 -7.51 -10.64
N GLY A 206 13.50 -8.78 -10.25
CA GLY A 206 13.51 -9.91 -11.17
C GLY A 206 12.13 -10.24 -11.71
N ALA A 207 12.03 -11.27 -12.54
CA ALA A 207 10.78 -11.70 -13.16
C ALA A 207 9.77 -12.22 -12.11
N PRO A 208 8.52 -11.75 -12.13
CA PRO A 208 7.47 -12.25 -11.25
C PRO A 208 7.10 -13.71 -11.57
N THR A 209 6.98 -14.53 -10.53
CA THR A 209 6.38 -15.88 -10.62
C THR A 209 5.07 -15.92 -9.86
N ARG A 210 4.12 -16.75 -10.31
CA ARG A 210 2.78 -16.85 -9.72
C ARG A 210 2.69 -18.07 -8.82
N LEU A 211 2.42 -17.84 -7.54
CA LEU A 211 2.09 -18.88 -6.56
C LEU A 211 0.59 -18.89 -6.32
N LEU A 212 0.02 -20.04 -5.92
CA LEU A 212 -1.39 -20.20 -5.55
C LEU A 212 -2.40 -19.80 -6.65
N ALA A 213 -1.99 -19.75 -7.92
CA ALA A 213 -2.79 -19.26 -9.03
C ALA A 213 -4.15 -19.96 -9.12
N GLY A 214 -5.25 -19.20 -9.07
CA GLY A 214 -6.64 -19.66 -9.14
C GLY A 214 -7.12 -20.48 -7.93
N ARG A 215 -6.23 -20.89 -7.03
CA ARG A 215 -6.54 -21.85 -5.96
C ARG A 215 -7.50 -21.28 -4.90
N PHE A 216 -7.33 -20.03 -4.54
CA PHE A 216 -8.07 -19.39 -3.44
C PHE A 216 -8.86 -18.14 -3.88
N GLY A 217 -8.94 -17.89 -5.18
CA GLY A 217 -9.59 -16.69 -5.72
C GLY A 217 -8.79 -15.42 -5.45
N ARG A 218 -9.48 -14.34 -5.14
CA ARG A 218 -8.92 -12.99 -4.96
C ARG A 218 -8.07 -12.90 -3.69
N LEU A 219 -6.79 -12.59 -3.83
CA LEU A 219 -5.88 -12.40 -2.69
C LEU A 219 -5.72 -10.89 -2.41
N ARG A 220 -6.05 -10.47 -1.17
CA ARG A 220 -6.08 -9.05 -0.77
C ARG A 220 -4.84 -8.61 -0.03
N THR A 221 -4.30 -9.45 0.82
CA THR A 221 -3.22 -9.07 1.72
C THR A 221 -2.27 -10.23 1.91
N VAL A 222 -0.99 -9.91 1.99
CA VAL A 222 0.04 -10.81 2.45
C VAL A 222 0.81 -10.15 3.59
N ALA A 223 1.22 -10.92 4.59
CA ALA A 223 2.08 -10.47 5.66
C ALA A 223 3.03 -11.56 6.09
N ARG A 224 4.22 -11.17 6.55
CA ARG A 224 5.15 -12.07 7.21
C ARG A 224 4.57 -12.49 8.56
N ALA A 225 4.53 -13.79 8.79
CA ALA A 225 4.19 -14.39 10.07
C ALA A 225 5.42 -14.42 11.01
N PRO A 226 5.23 -14.52 12.34
CA PRO A 226 6.35 -14.59 13.29
C PRO A 226 7.30 -15.77 13.06
N ASP A 227 6.79 -16.87 12.52
CA ASP A 227 7.55 -18.09 12.20
C ASP A 227 8.28 -18.02 10.84
N GLY A 228 8.25 -16.86 10.18
CA GLY A 228 8.86 -16.63 8.87
C GLY A 228 8.00 -17.03 7.69
N SER A 229 6.89 -17.77 7.89
CA SER A 229 5.92 -18.08 6.83
C SER A 229 5.14 -16.81 6.40
N LEU A 230 4.27 -16.95 5.41
CA LEU A 230 3.36 -15.89 5.00
C LEU A 230 1.93 -16.19 5.46
N TRP A 231 1.23 -15.16 5.91
CA TRP A 231 -0.22 -15.15 6.04
C TRP A 231 -0.81 -14.40 4.85
N VAL A 232 -1.63 -15.10 4.07
CA VAL A 232 -2.30 -14.55 2.89
C VAL A 232 -3.79 -14.50 3.14
N MET A 233 -4.42 -13.34 2.96
CA MET A 233 -5.85 -13.15 3.16
C MET A 233 -6.58 -13.07 1.83
N THR A 234 -7.68 -13.81 1.69
CA THR A 234 -8.59 -13.71 0.54
C THR A 234 -9.54 -12.52 0.67
N SER A 235 -10.21 -12.16 -0.42
CA SER A 235 -11.26 -11.14 -0.49
C SER A 235 -12.27 -11.53 -1.58
N ASN A 236 -12.87 -12.70 -1.44
CA ASN A 236 -13.83 -13.23 -2.40
C ASN A 236 -15.24 -12.67 -2.18
N ARG A 237 -15.50 -12.12 -0.96
CA ARG A 237 -16.78 -11.51 -0.59
C ARG A 237 -16.83 -9.99 -0.82
N ASP A 238 -15.87 -9.41 -1.57
CA ASP A 238 -15.79 -7.97 -1.85
C ASP A 238 -16.77 -7.46 -2.93
N GLY A 239 -17.70 -8.31 -3.37
CA GLY A 239 -18.66 -8.00 -4.43
C GLY A 239 -18.11 -8.16 -5.85
N ARG A 240 -16.83 -8.50 -6.02
CA ARG A 240 -16.16 -8.74 -7.31
C ARG A 240 -15.62 -10.15 -7.43
N GLY A 241 -15.64 -10.92 -6.36
CA GLY A 241 -15.21 -12.30 -6.30
C GLY A 241 -16.38 -13.27 -6.41
N GLN A 242 -16.05 -14.56 -6.48
CA GLN A 242 -16.99 -15.66 -6.38
C GLN A 242 -16.73 -16.40 -5.06
N PRO A 243 -17.47 -16.09 -3.98
CA PRO A 243 -17.24 -16.70 -2.68
C PRO A 243 -17.49 -18.21 -2.72
N ARG A 244 -16.59 -18.95 -2.06
CA ARG A 244 -16.76 -20.38 -1.79
C ARG A 244 -17.10 -20.59 -0.31
N GLN A 245 -17.55 -21.80 0.03
CA GLN A 245 -17.78 -22.15 1.43
C GLN A 245 -16.50 -21.92 2.26
N GLY A 246 -16.61 -21.21 3.38
CA GLY A 246 -15.50 -20.86 4.26
C GLY A 246 -14.70 -19.62 3.86
N ASP A 247 -15.08 -18.89 2.79
CA ASP A 247 -14.47 -17.59 2.49
C ASP A 247 -15.00 -16.48 3.43
N ASP A 248 -14.25 -15.43 3.74
CA ASP A 248 -12.84 -15.23 3.37
C ASP A 248 -11.90 -15.91 4.37
N ARG A 249 -10.69 -16.22 3.92
CA ARG A 249 -9.73 -17.05 4.67
C ARG A 249 -8.43 -16.31 4.93
N ILE A 250 -7.75 -16.72 6.02
CA ILE A 250 -6.32 -16.47 6.21
C ILE A 250 -5.61 -17.80 5.99
N ILE A 251 -4.68 -17.81 5.04
CA ILE A 251 -3.95 -18.99 4.59
C ILE A 251 -2.50 -18.83 5.04
N ARG A 252 -1.95 -19.84 5.73
CA ARG A 252 -0.53 -19.93 6.02
C ARG A 252 0.18 -20.56 4.83
N VAL A 253 1.21 -19.90 4.32
CA VAL A 253 2.03 -20.35 3.22
C VAL A 253 3.48 -20.49 3.71
N ALA A 254 4.01 -21.70 3.72
CA ALA A 254 5.43 -21.95 3.94
C ALA A 254 6.24 -21.45 2.73
N ILE A 255 7.42 -20.83 2.97
CA ILE A 255 8.31 -20.25 1.95
C ILE A 255 9.75 -20.64 2.24
#